data_f0187592d2e3c071b7774442841198c0
#
_entry.id   f0187592d2e3c071b7774442841198c0
#
_cell.length_a   1.000
_cell.length_b   1.000
_cell.length_c   1.000
_cell.angle_alpha   90.00
_cell.angle_beta   90.00
_cell.angle_gamma   90.00
#
_symmetry.space_group_name_H-M   'P 1'
#
loop_
_entity.id
_entity.type
_entity.pdbx_description
1 polymer ?
#
loop_
_entity_poly.entity_id
_entity_poly.type
_entity_poly.pdbx_seq_one_letter_code
_entity_poly.pdbx_strand_id
1 'polypeptide(L)' 'MGVLFSDIALQTAEDAEQYRQRTGSWPDYAIMNSGTFKYLERYLTSLRTLERPDREAKLYLGMKVSLCDYLDNWIVEVR' A
#
# COMPACT_ATOMS: atom_id res chain seq x y z
N MET A 1 -12.51 -7.14 16.56
CA MET A 1 -12.79 -5.98 15.75
C MET A 1 -11.83 -5.95 14.57
N GLY A 2 -12.34 -5.74 13.38
CA GLY A 2 -11.50 -5.79 12.20
C GLY A 2 -10.76 -4.50 11.94
N VAL A 3 -9.77 -4.59 11.07
CA VAL A 3 -9.03 -3.44 10.60
C VAL A 3 -9.70 -2.95 9.32
N LEU A 4 -9.94 -1.66 9.24
CA LEU A 4 -10.60 -1.08 8.08
C LEU A 4 -9.57 -0.68 7.04
N PHE A 5 -9.98 -0.74 5.79
CA PHE A 5 -9.14 -0.29 4.69
C PHE A 5 -8.65 1.15 4.92
N SER A 6 -9.55 2.00 5.40
CA SER A 6 -9.20 3.41 5.63
C SER A 6 -8.14 3.57 6.72
N ASP A 7 -8.14 2.70 7.73
CA ASP A 7 -7.14 2.76 8.78
C ASP A 7 -5.77 2.42 8.23
N ILE A 8 -5.70 1.39 7.40
CA ILE A 8 -4.44 0.98 6.79
C ILE A 8 -3.95 2.08 5.85
N ALA A 9 -4.85 2.65 5.07
CA ALA A 9 -4.49 3.69 4.11
C ALA A 9 -3.99 4.94 4.82
N LEU A 10 -4.64 5.33 5.92
CA LEU A 10 -4.23 6.51 6.66
C LEU A 10 -2.84 6.31 7.26
N GLN A 11 -2.60 5.17 7.88
CA GLN A 11 -1.30 4.89 8.48
C GLN A 11 -0.22 4.86 7.40
N THR A 12 -0.51 4.23 6.26
CA THR A 12 0.46 4.16 5.18
C THR A 12 0.76 5.54 4.61
N ALA A 13 -0.27 6.37 4.47
CA ALA A 13 -0.10 7.73 3.97
C ALA A 13 0.77 8.56 4.92
N GLU A 14 0.57 8.39 6.23
CA GLU A 14 1.39 9.09 7.21
C GLU A 14 2.84 8.63 7.14
N ASP A 15 3.06 7.33 7.01
CA ASP A 15 4.41 6.78 6.91
C ASP A 15 5.09 7.28 5.63
N ALA A 16 4.35 7.33 4.54
CA ALA A 16 4.89 7.81 3.27
C ALA A 16 5.25 9.30 3.35
N GLU A 17 4.42 10.07 4.03
CA GLU A 17 4.69 11.50 4.20
C GLU A 17 5.95 11.72 5.04
N GLN A 18 6.12 10.94 6.10
CA GLN A 18 7.32 11.03 6.93
C GLN A 18 8.55 10.63 6.12
N TYR A 19 8.41 9.62 5.27
CA TYR A 19 9.51 9.21 4.40
C TYR A 19 9.89 10.37 3.47
N ARG A 20 8.89 11.03 2.89
CA ARG A 20 9.14 12.16 1.99
C ARG A 20 9.81 13.31 2.72
N GLN A 21 9.41 13.58 3.95
CA GLN A 21 10.02 14.65 4.73
C GLN A 21 11.47 14.32 5.07
N ARG A 22 11.78 13.04 5.26
CA ARG A 22 13.12 12.63 5.65
C ARG A 22 14.06 12.52 4.44
N THR A 23 13.54 12.07 3.30
CA THR A 23 14.38 11.79 2.14
C THR A 23 14.19 12.75 0.98
N GLY A 24 13.12 13.52 0.99
CA GLY A 24 12.81 14.44 -0.11
C GLY A 24 11.98 13.84 -1.22
N SER A 25 11.65 12.54 -1.16
CA SER A 25 10.91 11.88 -2.21
C SER A 25 9.87 10.95 -1.62
N TRP A 26 8.76 10.78 -2.35
CA TRP A 26 7.73 9.80 -2.01
C TRP A 26 8.32 8.40 -2.12
N PRO A 27 7.93 7.48 -1.24
CA PRO A 27 8.48 6.12 -1.32
C PRO A 27 8.13 5.45 -2.64
N ASP A 28 9.01 4.56 -3.08
CA ASP A 28 8.81 3.79 -4.30
C ASP A 28 7.97 2.55 -4.07
N TYR A 29 8.05 1.98 -2.87
CA TYR A 29 7.46 0.67 -2.58
C TYR A 29 6.61 0.70 -1.32
N ALA A 30 5.50 -0.02 -1.38
CA ALA A 30 4.69 -0.36 -0.22
C ALA A 30 4.84 -1.87 -0.03
N ILE A 31 5.39 -2.29 1.10
CA ILE A 31 5.72 -3.68 1.36
C ILE A 31 4.73 -4.23 2.37
N MET A 32 4.11 -5.35 2.06
CA MET A 32 3.08 -5.94 2.91
C MET A 32 3.07 -7.45 2.71
N ASN A 33 2.43 -8.18 3.63
CA ASN A 33 2.31 -9.61 3.44
C ASN A 33 1.16 -9.94 2.48
N SER A 34 1.08 -11.21 2.08
CA SER A 34 0.08 -11.64 1.10
C SER A 34 -1.36 -11.43 1.59
N GLY A 35 -1.59 -11.68 2.87
CA GLY A 35 -2.92 -11.53 3.43
C GLY A 35 -3.38 -10.09 3.42
N THR A 36 -2.49 -9.19 3.79
CA THR A 36 -2.78 -7.76 3.76
C THR A 36 -3.04 -7.32 2.32
N PHE A 37 -2.22 -7.79 1.40
CA PHE A 37 -2.38 -7.44 0.00
C PHE A 37 -3.73 -7.90 -0.53
N LYS A 38 -4.14 -9.11 -0.22
CA LYS A 38 -5.43 -9.62 -0.69
C LYS A 38 -6.59 -8.79 -0.15
N TYR A 39 -6.48 -8.36 1.09
CA TYR A 39 -7.52 -7.51 1.67
C TYR A 39 -7.59 -6.18 0.94
N LEU A 40 -6.43 -5.56 0.70
CA LEU A 40 -6.39 -4.26 0.05
C LEU A 40 -6.70 -4.36 -1.44
N GLU A 41 -6.42 -5.48 -2.05
CA GLU A 41 -6.62 -5.65 -3.48
C GLU A 41 -8.06 -5.42 -3.90
N ARG A 42 -9.01 -5.75 -3.04
CA ARG A 42 -10.42 -5.50 -3.33
C ARG A 42 -10.67 -4.04 -3.61
N TYR A 43 -10.07 -3.17 -2.81
CA TYR A 43 -10.26 -1.73 -2.93
C TYR A 43 -9.43 -1.19 -4.08
N LEU A 44 -8.23 -1.71 -4.25
CA LEU A 44 -7.38 -1.30 -5.36
C LEU A 44 -8.05 -1.59 -6.69
N THR A 45 -8.62 -2.78 -6.80
CA THR A 45 -9.30 -3.17 -8.03
C THR A 45 -10.49 -2.24 -8.30
N SER A 46 -11.25 -1.92 -7.26
CA SER A 46 -12.39 -1.02 -7.42
C SER A 46 -11.96 0.36 -7.89
N LEU A 47 -10.88 0.86 -7.33
CA LEU A 47 -10.38 2.17 -7.72
C LEU A 47 -9.84 2.15 -9.14
N ARG A 48 -9.26 1.03 -9.55
CA ARG A 48 -8.64 0.94 -10.86
C ARG A 48 -9.64 0.82 -11.98
N THR A 49 -10.89 0.57 -11.69
CA THR A 49 -11.90 0.61 -12.74
C THR A 49 -12.05 2.00 -13.32
N LEU A 50 -11.65 3.02 -12.58
CA LEU A 50 -11.75 4.40 -13.02
C LEU A 50 -10.53 4.84 -13.81
N GLU A 51 -9.46 4.09 -13.74
CA GLU A 51 -8.22 4.41 -14.40
C GLU A 51 -7.79 3.23 -15.24
N ARG A 52 -6.99 3.52 -16.27
CA ARG A 52 -6.48 2.45 -17.05
C ARG A 52 -5.55 1.60 -16.21
N PRO A 53 -5.82 0.30 -16.09
CA PRO A 53 -5.00 -0.54 -15.22
C PRO A 53 -3.59 -0.70 -15.78
N ASP A 54 -2.65 -0.71 -14.87
CA ASP A 54 -1.29 -1.06 -15.18
C ASP A 54 -1.17 -2.57 -14.97
N ARG A 55 -0.91 -3.28 -16.04
CA ARG A 55 -0.88 -4.73 -15.97
C ARG A 55 0.37 -5.28 -15.34
N GLU A 56 1.39 -4.47 -15.22
CA GLU A 56 2.68 -4.96 -14.76
C GLU A 56 2.94 -4.71 -13.29
N ALA A 57 2.23 -3.77 -12.71
CA ALA A 57 2.44 -3.46 -11.31
C ALA A 57 1.14 -2.98 -10.71
N LYS A 58 0.94 -3.36 -9.47
CA LYS A 58 -0.16 -2.83 -8.69
C LYS A 58 0.38 -1.71 -7.85
N LEU A 59 -0.37 -0.61 -7.81
CA LEU A 59 0.02 0.57 -7.06
C LEU A 59 -0.89 0.72 -5.86
N TYR A 60 -0.31 1.13 -4.75
CA TYR A 60 -1.04 1.46 -3.55
C TYR A 60 -0.52 2.82 -3.09
N LEU A 61 -1.40 3.81 -3.12
CA LEU A 61 -1.05 5.19 -2.79
C LEU A 61 0.15 5.70 -3.60
N GLY A 62 0.22 5.26 -4.85
CA GLY A 62 1.30 5.68 -5.75
C GLY A 62 2.58 4.88 -5.61
N MET A 63 2.61 3.86 -4.74
CA MET A 63 3.78 3.04 -4.53
C MET A 63 3.58 1.66 -5.13
N LYS A 64 4.64 1.07 -5.64
CA LYS A 64 4.58 -0.30 -6.14
C LYS A 64 4.45 -1.25 -4.97
N VAL A 65 3.56 -2.23 -5.10
CA VAL A 65 3.35 -3.21 -4.05
C VAL A 65 4.43 -4.29 -4.13
N SER A 66 5.03 -4.58 -2.99
CA SER A 66 5.99 -5.67 -2.86
C SER A 66 5.53 -6.57 -1.71
N LEU A 67 5.58 -7.87 -1.90
CA LEU A 67 5.08 -8.82 -0.91
C LEU A 67 6.22 -9.35 -0.08
N CYS A 68 6.01 -9.37 1.23
CA CYS A 68 6.99 -9.90 2.16
C CYS A 68 6.24 -10.60 3.29
N ASP A 69 6.27 -11.91 3.32
CA ASP A 69 5.49 -12.68 4.27
C ASP A 69 6.10 -12.69 5.67
N TYR A 70 7.25 -12.06 5.85
CA TYR A 70 7.81 -11.87 7.19
C TYR A 70 7.09 -10.77 7.97
N LEU A 71 6.34 -9.92 7.27
CA LEU A 71 5.60 -8.88 7.97
C LEU A 71 4.32 -9.45 8.54
N ASP A 72 3.89 -8.89 9.66
CA ASP A 72 2.63 -9.25 10.27
C ASP A 72 1.46 -8.71 9.44
N ASN A 73 0.28 -9.26 9.68
CA ASN A 73 -0.93 -8.78 9.03
C ASN A 73 -1.14 -7.31 9.34
N TRP A 74 -1.64 -6.59 8.37
CA TRP A 74 -2.04 -5.18 8.47
C TRP A 74 -0.88 -4.21 8.63
N ILE A 75 0.35 -4.70 8.46
CA ILE A 75 1.54 -3.85 8.49
C ILE A 75 1.96 -3.56 7.07
N VAL A 76 2.14 -2.29 6.75
CA VAL A 76 2.66 -1.85 5.45
C VAL A 76 3.89 -1.01 5.72
N GLU A 77 5.01 -1.42 5.16
CA GLU A 77 6.25 -0.65 5.25
C GLU A 77 6.46 0.11 3.95
N VAL A 78 7.00 1.30 4.04
CA VAL A 78 7.27 2.11 2.85
C VAL A 78 8.77 2.25 2.67
N ARG A 79 9.21 2.17 1.42
CA ARG A 79 10.63 2.29 1.08
C ARG A 79 10.84 3.00 -0.25
#